data_0a16856fa99f5bfd34fd87a344fee29e
#
_entry.id   0a16856fa99f5bfd34fd87a344fee29e
#
_cell.length_a   1.000
_cell.length_b   1.000
_cell.length_c   1.000
_cell.angle_alpha   90.00
_cell.angle_beta   90.00
_cell.angle_gamma   90.00
#
_symmetry.space_group_name_H-M   'P 1'
#
loop_
_entity.id
_entity.type
_entity.pdbx_description
1 polymer ?
#
loop_
_entity_poly.entity_id
_entity_poly.type
_entity_poly.pdbx_seq_one_letter_code
_entity_poly.pdbx_strand_id
1 'polypeptide(L)'
;IVYGLRGMVYFELRIDGPKMDLHSGLFGGNIANPANVIADVISKLHNPDGTVAIPGFYDKVRPLSEKERELIAMAGTQEETYIKLTGVPRLHGEEGFTMLERQGARPTLDVNGLYSGYIEEGAKTIIPAYAKAKISCRLVPDQNPEEIYKLIQSYIASIVPNTVRAQIFKHSLGPAYLADDAPGSKNLADALSKTWGKPVTLKREGGSIPVATNMYHLLGVKSLLTGFGLPDDAIHSPNERQHLPTWTKGVQALIRFLMSFAE
;
A
#
# COMPACT_ATOMS: atom_id res chain seq x y z
N ILE A 1 2.57 8.34 -17.57
CA ILE A 1 3.15 6.98 -17.62
C ILE A 1 3.54 6.57 -16.21
N VAL A 2 3.16 5.36 -15.81
CA VAL A 2 3.56 4.78 -14.53
C VAL A 2 4.83 3.95 -14.76
N TYR A 3 5.92 4.33 -14.11
CA TYR A 3 7.20 3.62 -14.21
C TYR A 3 7.54 2.77 -12.97
N GLY A 4 6.72 2.85 -11.92
CA GLY A 4 6.92 2.06 -10.71
C GLY A 4 5.61 1.75 -10.01
N LEU A 5 5.52 0.53 -9.47
CA LEU A 5 4.41 0.02 -8.66
C LEU A 5 4.95 -0.48 -7.32
N ARG A 6 4.18 -0.29 -6.25
CA ARG A 6 4.55 -0.85 -4.96
C ARG A 6 4.32 -2.36 -4.90
N GLY A 7 5.21 -3.05 -4.18
CA GLY A 7 5.01 -4.42 -3.77
C GLY A 7 4.05 -4.53 -2.59
N MET A 8 3.84 -5.74 -2.09
CA MET A 8 2.93 -5.99 -0.98
C MET A 8 3.39 -7.16 -0.12
N VAL A 9 3.24 -7.00 1.20
CA VAL A 9 3.16 -8.09 2.17
C VAL A 9 1.79 -7.99 2.83
N TYR A 10 1.00 -9.07 2.80
CA TYR A 10 -0.30 -9.12 3.46
C TYR A 10 -0.40 -10.33 4.38
N PHE A 11 -0.76 -10.10 5.63
CA PHE A 11 -0.83 -11.14 6.65
C PHE A 11 -1.97 -10.87 7.65
N GLU A 12 -2.34 -11.92 8.38
CA GLU A 12 -3.22 -11.84 9.55
C GLU A 12 -2.40 -12.12 10.80
N LEU A 13 -2.53 -11.26 11.80
CA LEU A 13 -2.05 -11.47 13.16
C LEU A 13 -3.22 -11.96 14.01
N ARG A 14 -3.04 -13.07 14.69
CA ARG A 14 -3.97 -13.59 15.69
C ARG A 14 -3.28 -13.66 17.04
N ILE A 15 -3.96 -13.15 18.06
CA ILE A 15 -3.56 -13.24 19.46
C ILE A 15 -4.56 -14.13 20.18
N ASP A 16 -4.12 -15.29 20.67
CA ASP A 16 -4.91 -16.22 21.45
C ASP A 16 -4.62 -16.05 22.95
N GLY A 17 -5.66 -15.83 23.72
CA GLY A 17 -5.66 -15.71 25.18
C GLY A 17 -6.24 -16.95 25.87
N PRO A 18 -7.35 -16.81 26.62
CA PRO A 18 -8.00 -17.92 27.30
C PRO A 18 -8.67 -18.90 26.32
N LYS A 19 -9.04 -20.09 26.79
CA LYS A 19 -9.68 -21.15 25.98
C LYS A 19 -11.05 -20.74 25.44
N MET A 20 -11.75 -19.85 26.14
CA MET A 20 -13.08 -19.34 25.81
C MET A 20 -13.21 -17.93 26.34
N ASP A 21 -14.25 -17.20 25.92
CA ASP A 21 -14.59 -15.91 26.51
C ASP A 21 -14.86 -16.05 28.01
N LEU A 22 -14.25 -15.16 28.80
CA LEU A 22 -14.35 -15.19 30.25
C LEU A 22 -15.10 -13.96 30.78
N HIS A 23 -15.77 -14.08 31.92
CA HIS A 23 -16.40 -12.98 32.60
C HIS A 23 -15.34 -11.99 33.12
N SER A 24 -15.34 -10.76 32.63
CA SER A 24 -14.30 -9.76 32.95
C SER A 24 -14.28 -9.35 34.44
N GLY A 25 -15.40 -9.38 35.10
CA GLY A 25 -15.51 -9.09 36.56
C GLY A 25 -14.90 -10.18 37.46
N LEU A 26 -14.81 -11.43 36.97
CA LEU A 26 -14.22 -12.54 37.76
C LEU A 26 -12.72 -12.74 37.40
N PHE A 27 -12.34 -12.52 36.17
CA PHE A 27 -11.01 -12.85 35.66
C PHE A 27 -10.17 -11.62 35.27
N GLY A 28 -10.79 -10.45 35.24
CA GLY A 28 -10.10 -9.19 34.93
C GLY A 28 -8.95 -8.90 35.91
N GLY A 29 -7.88 -8.33 35.44
CA GLY A 29 -6.67 -8.08 36.21
C GLY A 29 -5.74 -9.29 36.39
N ASN A 30 -6.21 -10.51 36.13
CA ASN A 30 -5.41 -11.76 36.25
C ASN A 30 -5.12 -12.40 34.88
N ILE A 31 -6.00 -12.20 33.90
CA ILE A 31 -5.88 -12.78 32.56
C ILE A 31 -5.65 -11.66 31.56
N ALA A 32 -4.61 -11.81 30.73
CA ALA A 32 -4.35 -10.87 29.64
C ALA A 32 -5.53 -10.86 28.64
N ASN A 33 -6.00 -9.67 28.31
CA ASN A 33 -7.08 -9.49 27.34
C ASN A 33 -6.50 -9.40 25.93
N PRO A 34 -6.79 -10.34 25.02
CA PRO A 34 -6.30 -10.30 23.64
C PRO A 34 -6.62 -9.01 22.89
N ALA A 35 -7.76 -8.36 23.19
CA ALA A 35 -8.12 -7.08 22.57
C ALA A 35 -7.13 -5.96 22.97
N ASN A 36 -6.74 -5.91 24.23
CA ASN A 36 -5.76 -4.93 24.71
C ASN A 36 -4.36 -5.23 24.14
N VAL A 37 -3.98 -6.51 24.10
CA VAL A 37 -2.68 -6.92 23.57
C VAL A 37 -2.55 -6.59 22.08
N ILE A 38 -3.57 -6.89 21.25
CA ILE A 38 -3.47 -6.59 19.81
C ILE A 38 -3.43 -5.08 19.54
N ALA A 39 -4.17 -4.29 20.33
CA ALA A 39 -4.14 -2.83 20.24
C ALA A 39 -2.74 -2.27 20.60
N ASP A 40 -2.11 -2.79 21.65
CA ASP A 40 -0.75 -2.43 22.06
C ASP A 40 0.29 -2.83 20.98
N VAL A 41 0.17 -4.03 20.41
CA VAL A 41 1.03 -4.48 19.30
C VAL A 41 0.88 -3.54 18.10
N ILE A 42 -0.36 -3.24 17.67
CA ILE A 42 -0.62 -2.34 16.53
C ILE A 42 -0.03 -0.95 16.79
N SER A 43 -0.19 -0.41 18.00
CA SER A 43 0.35 0.92 18.34
C SER A 43 1.88 1.00 18.23
N LYS A 44 2.58 -0.13 18.37
CA LYS A 44 4.04 -0.25 18.26
C LYS A 44 4.53 -0.51 16.84
N LEU A 45 3.65 -0.63 15.84
CA LEU A 45 4.05 -0.83 14.44
C LEU A 45 4.46 0.48 13.75
N HIS A 46 4.16 1.63 14.33
CA HIS A 46 4.53 2.94 13.80
C HIS A 46 5.26 3.79 14.83
N ASN A 47 6.17 4.60 14.33
CA ASN A 47 6.80 5.68 15.09
C ASN A 47 5.93 6.96 15.01
N PRO A 48 6.13 7.93 15.94
CA PRO A 48 5.39 9.20 15.92
C PRO A 48 5.55 10.03 14.64
N ASP A 49 6.67 9.86 13.92
CA ASP A 49 6.97 10.52 12.64
C ASP A 49 6.30 9.88 11.43
N GLY A 50 5.45 8.87 11.64
CA GLY A 50 4.74 8.12 10.60
C GLY A 50 5.55 7.04 9.91
N THR A 51 6.78 6.78 10.36
CA THR A 51 7.57 5.65 9.87
C THR A 51 7.12 4.31 10.47
N VAL A 52 7.35 3.21 9.75
CA VAL A 52 7.15 1.86 10.26
C VAL A 52 8.24 1.53 11.29
N ALA A 53 7.85 1.11 12.50
CA ALA A 53 8.77 0.91 13.63
C ALA A 53 9.55 -0.41 13.61
N ILE A 54 9.35 -1.24 12.58
CA ILE A 54 10.00 -2.56 12.47
C ILE A 54 11.48 -2.38 12.12
N PRO A 55 12.42 -2.83 12.96
CA PRO A 55 13.86 -2.72 12.69
C PRO A 55 14.25 -3.37 11.36
N GLY A 56 15.06 -2.67 10.56
CA GLY A 56 15.51 -3.12 9.25
C GLY A 56 14.49 -2.92 8.11
N PHE A 57 13.29 -2.42 8.41
CA PHE A 57 12.24 -2.24 7.40
C PHE A 57 12.66 -1.28 6.26
N TYR A 58 13.47 -0.28 6.57
CA TYR A 58 13.92 0.74 5.61
C TYR A 58 15.32 0.50 5.03
N ASP A 59 16.06 -0.53 5.46
CA ASP A 59 17.48 -0.72 5.10
C ASP A 59 17.75 -0.76 3.60
N LYS A 60 16.77 -1.25 2.82
CA LYS A 60 16.87 -1.35 1.35
C LYS A 60 16.02 -0.31 0.61
N VAL A 61 15.45 0.68 1.31
CA VAL A 61 14.66 1.73 0.68
C VAL A 61 15.59 2.76 0.04
N ARG A 62 15.51 2.91 -1.29
CA ARG A 62 16.32 3.91 -2.00
C ARG A 62 15.95 5.33 -1.60
N PRO A 63 16.93 6.20 -1.34
CA PRO A 63 16.68 7.63 -1.21
C PRO A 63 16.19 8.18 -2.56
N LEU A 64 15.26 9.13 -2.51
CA LEU A 64 14.84 9.87 -3.69
C LEU A 64 15.90 10.90 -4.08
N SER A 65 16.32 10.90 -5.34
CA SER A 65 17.14 11.99 -5.89
C SER A 65 16.31 13.26 -6.08
N GLU A 66 16.96 14.44 -6.11
CA GLU A 66 16.28 15.71 -6.39
C GLU A 66 15.50 15.66 -7.71
N LYS A 67 16.10 15.15 -8.76
CA LYS A 67 15.45 14.97 -10.07
C LYS A 67 14.19 14.10 -9.97
N GLU A 68 14.21 13.05 -9.18
CA GLU A 68 13.04 12.18 -9.01
C GLU A 68 11.95 12.86 -8.19
N ARG A 69 12.31 13.65 -7.15
CA ARG A 69 11.36 14.47 -6.40
C ARG A 69 10.65 15.49 -7.30
N GLU A 70 11.40 16.16 -8.20
CA GLU A 70 10.83 17.08 -9.19
C GLU A 70 9.85 16.38 -10.13
N LEU A 71 10.21 15.21 -10.67
CA LEU A 71 9.34 14.41 -11.53
C LEU A 71 8.05 13.98 -10.82
N ILE A 72 8.16 13.55 -9.57
CA ILE A 72 6.99 13.16 -8.74
C ILE A 72 6.10 14.39 -8.51
N ALA A 73 6.68 15.54 -8.17
CA ALA A 73 5.92 16.77 -7.93
C ALA A 73 5.13 17.24 -9.17
N MET A 74 5.67 17.01 -10.39
CA MET A 74 4.99 17.35 -11.63
C MET A 74 3.83 16.43 -11.99
N ALA A 75 3.76 15.24 -11.41
CA ALA A 75 2.89 14.14 -11.85
C ALA A 75 1.56 14.04 -11.10
N GLY A 76 1.28 14.92 -10.15
CA GLY A 76 0.25 14.63 -9.20
C GLY A 76 -0.89 15.62 -9.05
N THR A 77 -1.88 15.17 -8.29
CA THR A 77 -2.98 15.97 -7.80
C THR A 77 -2.48 16.90 -6.69
N GLN A 78 -3.00 18.12 -6.63
CA GLN A 78 -2.73 19.05 -5.54
C GLN A 78 -3.28 18.52 -4.22
N GLU A 79 -2.59 18.81 -3.12
CA GLU A 79 -2.94 18.32 -1.78
C GLU A 79 -4.36 18.71 -1.37
N GLU A 80 -4.78 19.94 -1.65
CA GLU A 80 -6.13 20.43 -1.36
C GLU A 80 -7.20 19.65 -2.11
N THR A 81 -6.94 19.27 -3.36
CA THR A 81 -7.84 18.45 -4.14
C THR A 81 -7.96 17.05 -3.54
N TYR A 82 -6.85 16.49 -3.05
CA TYR A 82 -6.82 15.18 -2.41
C TYR A 82 -7.57 15.18 -1.07
N ILE A 83 -7.37 16.21 -0.24
CA ILE A 83 -8.12 16.42 1.01
C ILE A 83 -9.63 16.53 0.72
N LYS A 84 -10.00 17.31 -0.29
CA LYS A 84 -11.41 17.46 -0.69
C LYS A 84 -12.03 16.15 -1.18
N LEU A 85 -11.29 15.37 -1.96
CA LEU A 85 -11.74 14.08 -2.48
C LEU A 85 -11.94 13.04 -1.37
N THR A 86 -11.02 13.00 -0.41
CA THR A 86 -11.02 12.01 0.68
C THR A 86 -11.87 12.42 1.89
N GLY A 87 -12.16 13.71 2.05
CA GLY A 87 -12.92 14.25 3.18
C GLY A 87 -12.17 14.27 4.51
N VAL A 88 -10.86 14.00 4.52
CA VAL A 88 -10.06 14.06 5.75
C VAL A 88 -9.77 15.51 6.15
N PRO A 89 -9.63 15.82 7.45
CA PRO A 89 -9.33 17.19 7.90
C PRO A 89 -7.90 17.63 7.54
N ARG A 90 -6.97 16.70 7.44
CA ARG A 90 -5.57 16.89 7.01
C ARG A 90 -4.96 15.56 6.59
N LEU A 91 -3.88 15.63 5.81
CA LEU A 91 -3.11 14.43 5.45
C LEU A 91 -2.24 13.95 6.61
N HIS A 92 -1.92 12.67 6.59
CA HIS A 92 -1.04 11.98 7.53
C HIS A 92 -0.01 11.14 6.77
N GLY A 93 1.10 10.81 7.41
CA GLY A 93 2.13 9.88 6.91
C GLY A 93 3.54 10.33 7.26
N GLU A 94 4.52 9.63 6.71
CA GLU A 94 5.94 9.80 6.99
C GLU A 94 6.41 11.26 6.82
N GLU A 95 7.04 11.81 7.86
CA GLU A 95 7.56 13.18 7.85
C GLU A 95 8.71 13.35 6.85
N GLY A 96 8.87 14.55 6.31
CA GLY A 96 9.92 14.87 5.32
C GLY A 96 9.62 14.43 3.90
N PHE A 97 8.44 13.85 3.63
CA PHE A 97 7.99 13.44 2.30
C PHE A 97 6.65 14.07 1.95
N THR A 98 6.51 14.44 0.67
CA THR A 98 5.24 14.93 0.14
C THR A 98 4.21 13.81 0.02
N MET A 99 2.92 14.15 -0.12
CA MET A 99 1.84 13.20 -0.37
C MET A 99 2.15 12.23 -1.53
N LEU A 100 2.65 12.76 -2.65
CA LEU A 100 2.95 11.97 -3.84
C LEU A 100 4.14 11.05 -3.65
N GLU A 101 5.17 11.50 -2.93
CA GLU A 101 6.31 10.66 -2.56
C GLU A 101 5.88 9.51 -1.65
N ARG A 102 5.05 9.80 -0.63
CA ARG A 102 4.48 8.77 0.25
C ARG A 102 3.64 7.75 -0.50
N GLN A 103 2.86 8.20 -1.48
CA GLN A 103 1.99 7.34 -2.27
C GLN A 103 2.75 6.33 -3.13
N GLY A 104 3.86 6.73 -3.77
CA GLY A 104 4.53 5.89 -4.77
C GLY A 104 5.95 5.46 -4.44
N ALA A 105 6.66 6.20 -3.58
CA ALA A 105 8.09 6.04 -3.34
C ALA A 105 8.46 5.69 -1.89
N ARG A 106 7.48 5.70 -0.97
CA ARG A 106 7.72 5.29 0.42
C ARG A 106 6.92 4.03 0.77
N PRO A 107 7.51 3.11 1.56
CA PRO A 107 6.78 1.95 2.05
C PRO A 107 5.78 2.37 3.13
N THR A 108 4.70 1.61 3.28
CA THR A 108 3.67 1.85 4.30
C THR A 108 3.25 0.56 4.99
N LEU A 109 2.67 0.68 6.17
CA LEU A 109 1.99 -0.40 6.87
C LEU A 109 0.61 0.09 7.30
N ASP A 110 -0.43 -0.68 6.96
CA ASP A 110 -1.82 -0.33 7.24
C ASP A 110 -2.58 -1.50 7.86
N VAL A 111 -3.41 -1.20 8.87
CA VAL A 111 -4.35 -2.15 9.46
C VAL A 111 -5.65 -2.11 8.66
N ASN A 112 -5.94 -3.19 7.93
CA ASN A 112 -7.10 -3.29 7.04
C ASN A 112 -8.35 -3.84 7.74
N GLY A 113 -8.18 -4.48 8.89
CA GLY A 113 -9.27 -5.01 9.68
C GLY A 113 -8.80 -5.34 11.09
N LEU A 114 -9.68 -5.11 12.07
CA LEU A 114 -9.44 -5.42 13.47
C LEU A 114 -10.70 -6.01 14.07
N TYR A 115 -10.55 -7.14 14.76
CA TYR A 115 -11.66 -7.85 15.39
C TYR A 115 -11.25 -8.39 16.75
N SER A 116 -12.07 -8.10 17.78
CA SER A 116 -11.98 -8.76 19.08
C SER A 116 -13.20 -8.46 19.96
N GLY A 117 -13.55 -9.39 20.81
CA GLY A 117 -14.61 -9.21 21.79
C GLY A 117 -16.02 -9.23 21.18
N TYR A 118 -16.96 -8.65 21.92
CA TYR A 118 -18.38 -8.56 21.53
C TYR A 118 -18.60 -7.28 20.72
N ILE A 119 -19.11 -7.43 19.50
CA ILE A 119 -19.33 -6.32 18.55
C ILE A 119 -20.80 -6.17 18.15
N GLU A 120 -21.68 -7.02 18.68
CA GLU A 120 -23.12 -6.95 18.42
C GLU A 120 -23.78 -5.85 19.26
N GLU A 121 -25.08 -5.62 19.03
CA GLU A 121 -25.87 -4.66 19.80
C GLU A 121 -25.95 -5.06 21.30
N GLY A 122 -25.89 -4.06 22.18
CA GLY A 122 -25.91 -4.24 23.63
C GLY A 122 -24.53 -4.33 24.27
N ALA A 123 -24.46 -4.84 25.50
CA ALA A 123 -23.23 -4.92 26.28
C ALA A 123 -22.95 -6.35 26.75
N LYS A 124 -21.67 -6.78 26.66
CA LYS A 124 -21.21 -8.07 27.19
C LYS A 124 -19.83 -7.87 27.84
N THR A 125 -19.75 -8.08 29.15
CA THR A 125 -18.54 -7.85 29.94
C THR A 125 -17.63 -9.07 29.89
N ILE A 126 -16.91 -9.22 28.77
CA ILE A 126 -16.05 -10.39 28.53
C ILE A 126 -14.56 -10.00 28.37
N ILE A 127 -13.69 -10.97 28.67
CA ILE A 127 -12.33 -11.05 28.16
C ILE A 127 -12.40 -12.03 26.99
N PRO A 128 -12.17 -11.61 25.72
CA PRO A 128 -12.33 -12.49 24.58
C PRO A 128 -11.28 -13.59 24.55
N ALA A 129 -11.61 -14.72 23.94
CA ALA A 129 -10.68 -15.83 23.74
C ALA A 129 -9.54 -15.46 22.78
N TYR A 130 -9.80 -14.60 21.81
CA TYR A 130 -8.82 -14.18 20.80
C TYR A 130 -9.08 -12.78 20.24
N ALA A 131 -8.06 -12.24 19.59
CA ALA A 131 -8.14 -11.05 18.75
C ALA A 131 -7.45 -11.29 17.40
N LYS A 132 -7.85 -10.57 16.37
CA LYS A 132 -7.26 -10.66 15.02
C LYS A 132 -7.07 -9.30 14.40
N ALA A 133 -5.99 -9.13 13.63
CA ALA A 133 -5.77 -7.98 12.78
C ALA A 133 -5.33 -8.43 11.38
N LYS A 134 -5.89 -7.83 10.35
CA LYS A 134 -5.43 -7.95 8.97
C LYS A 134 -4.57 -6.74 8.65
N ILE A 135 -3.34 -7.00 8.21
CA ILE A 135 -2.31 -5.97 8.06
C ILE A 135 -1.67 -6.12 6.70
N SER A 136 -1.50 -5.00 5.99
CA SER A 136 -0.76 -4.96 4.75
C SER A 136 0.38 -3.96 4.81
N CYS A 137 1.53 -4.34 4.25
CA CYS A 137 2.63 -3.43 3.98
C CYS A 137 2.71 -3.18 2.48
N ARG A 138 2.82 -1.93 2.07
CA ARG A 138 3.21 -1.60 0.70
C ARG A 138 4.72 -1.42 0.65
N LEU A 139 5.37 -2.11 -0.26
CA LEU A 139 6.81 -2.13 -0.40
C LEU A 139 7.26 -1.30 -1.60
N VAL A 140 8.47 -0.77 -1.52
CA VAL A 140 9.09 -0.05 -2.63
C VAL A 140 10.20 -0.89 -3.28
N PRO A 141 10.73 -0.49 -4.45
CA PRO A 141 11.83 -1.22 -5.10
C PRO A 141 12.97 -1.54 -4.13
N ASP A 142 13.59 -2.71 -4.34
CA ASP A 142 14.68 -3.32 -3.54
C ASP A 142 14.27 -3.93 -2.21
N GLN A 143 13.06 -3.68 -1.70
CA GLN A 143 12.55 -4.45 -0.57
C GLN A 143 12.09 -5.84 -1.04
N ASN A 144 12.72 -6.90 -0.49
CA ASN A 144 12.30 -8.27 -0.73
C ASN A 144 11.12 -8.62 0.18
N PRO A 145 9.95 -9.03 -0.34
CA PRO A 145 8.76 -9.31 0.46
C PRO A 145 8.96 -10.43 1.50
N GLU A 146 9.73 -11.47 1.18
CA GLU A 146 10.01 -12.57 2.13
C GLU A 146 10.92 -12.10 3.29
N GLU A 147 11.91 -11.25 3.00
CA GLU A 147 12.76 -10.66 4.04
C GLU A 147 11.95 -9.74 4.96
N ILE A 148 11.14 -8.85 4.37
CA ILE A 148 10.25 -7.97 5.13
C ILE A 148 9.27 -8.78 6.00
N TYR A 149 8.70 -9.85 5.46
CA TYR A 149 7.81 -10.73 6.24
C TYR A 149 8.52 -11.35 7.45
N LYS A 150 9.79 -11.78 7.29
CA LYS A 150 10.61 -12.30 8.41
C LYS A 150 10.89 -11.22 9.45
N LEU A 151 11.19 -9.97 9.04
CA LEU A 151 11.38 -8.86 9.97
C LEU A 151 10.10 -8.59 10.78
N ILE A 152 8.93 -8.60 10.12
CA ILE A 152 7.62 -8.46 10.77
C ILE A 152 7.42 -9.57 11.82
N GLN A 153 7.66 -10.83 11.45
CA GLN A 153 7.51 -11.97 12.37
C GLN A 153 8.41 -11.81 13.60
N SER A 154 9.68 -11.48 13.39
CA SER A 154 10.66 -11.31 14.47
C SER A 154 10.27 -10.15 15.39
N TYR A 155 9.85 -9.01 14.83
CA TYR A 155 9.47 -7.86 15.61
C TYR A 155 8.20 -8.12 16.44
N ILE A 156 7.14 -8.67 15.83
CA ILE A 156 5.90 -9.02 16.54
C ILE A 156 6.22 -10.02 17.66
N ALA A 157 7.04 -11.03 17.41
CA ALA A 157 7.44 -11.99 18.45
C ALA A 157 8.16 -11.33 19.62
N SER A 158 8.91 -10.25 19.38
CA SER A 158 9.65 -9.54 20.44
C SER A 158 8.79 -8.63 21.31
N ILE A 159 7.63 -8.18 20.81
CA ILE A 159 6.76 -7.20 21.51
C ILE A 159 5.48 -7.84 22.09
N VAL A 160 5.13 -9.04 21.67
CA VAL A 160 3.98 -9.77 22.23
C VAL A 160 4.35 -10.34 23.60
N PRO A 161 3.55 -10.10 24.66
CA PRO A 161 3.83 -10.63 25.99
C PRO A 161 3.63 -12.15 26.04
N ASN A 162 4.39 -12.83 26.90
CA ASN A 162 4.33 -14.28 27.08
C ASN A 162 3.03 -14.80 27.76
N THR A 163 2.13 -13.89 28.12
CA THR A 163 0.80 -14.20 28.70
C THR A 163 -0.24 -14.60 27.66
N VAL A 164 0.09 -14.46 26.37
CA VAL A 164 -0.74 -14.83 25.22
C VAL A 164 0.08 -15.59 24.17
N ARG A 165 -0.59 -16.13 23.17
CA ARG A 165 0.04 -16.76 22.00
C ARG A 165 -0.24 -15.95 20.76
N ALA A 166 0.81 -15.58 20.01
CA ALA A 166 0.68 -14.93 18.71
C ALA A 166 0.86 -15.93 17.59
N GLN A 167 0.06 -15.80 16.54
CA GLN A 167 0.18 -16.54 15.29
C GLN A 167 0.09 -15.55 14.13
N ILE A 168 0.97 -15.70 13.13
CA ILE A 168 0.99 -14.86 11.95
C ILE A 168 0.75 -15.73 10.73
N PHE A 169 -0.33 -15.44 10.00
CA PHE A 169 -0.73 -16.17 8.80
C PHE A 169 -0.41 -15.33 7.56
N LYS A 170 0.52 -15.83 6.73
CA LYS A 170 0.86 -15.21 5.45
C LYS A 170 -0.29 -15.37 4.47
N HIS A 171 -0.73 -14.28 3.84
CA HIS A 171 -1.75 -14.29 2.80
C HIS A 171 -1.16 -14.06 1.42
N SER A 172 -0.43 -12.95 1.22
CA SER A 172 0.10 -12.58 -0.08
C SER A 172 1.43 -11.86 0.05
N LEU A 173 2.34 -12.20 -0.84
CA LEU A 173 3.62 -11.53 -1.04
C LEU A 173 3.79 -11.21 -2.52
N GLY A 174 4.21 -9.97 -2.83
CA GLY A 174 4.47 -9.53 -4.18
C GLY A 174 5.57 -8.48 -4.19
N PRO A 175 6.62 -8.63 -5.02
CA PRO A 175 7.68 -7.63 -5.12
C PRO A 175 7.17 -6.34 -5.77
N ALA A 176 7.89 -5.24 -5.53
CA ALA A 176 7.66 -3.99 -6.23
C ALA A 176 8.13 -4.09 -7.69
N TYR A 177 7.62 -3.20 -8.52
CA TYR A 177 8.01 -3.08 -9.92
C TYR A 177 8.63 -1.71 -10.17
N LEU A 178 9.75 -1.66 -10.88
CA LEU A 178 10.37 -0.42 -11.33
C LEU A 178 10.93 -0.64 -12.75
N ALA A 179 10.52 0.20 -13.69
CA ALA A 179 10.96 0.17 -15.07
C ALA A 179 11.05 1.59 -15.63
N ASP A 180 12.00 2.35 -15.11
CA ASP A 180 12.32 3.72 -15.55
C ASP A 180 13.00 3.77 -16.92
N ASP A 181 13.53 2.65 -17.41
CA ASP A 181 14.22 2.45 -18.68
C ASP A 181 13.48 1.48 -19.63
N ALA A 182 12.16 1.30 -19.50
CA ALA A 182 11.39 0.37 -20.33
C ALA A 182 11.46 0.76 -21.82
N PRO A 183 11.77 -0.19 -22.74
CA PRO A 183 11.79 0.06 -24.17
C PRO A 183 10.46 0.62 -24.66
N GLY A 184 10.51 1.63 -25.56
CA GLY A 184 9.31 2.30 -26.08
C GLY A 184 8.73 3.39 -25.16
N SER A 185 9.31 3.65 -23.98
CA SER A 185 8.84 4.71 -23.09
C SER A 185 8.76 6.07 -23.77
N LYS A 186 9.77 6.42 -24.59
CA LYS A 186 9.79 7.67 -25.36
C LYS A 186 8.66 7.70 -26.40
N ASN A 187 8.47 6.61 -27.14
CA ASN A 187 7.40 6.51 -28.14
C ASN A 187 6.01 6.68 -27.50
N LEU A 188 5.79 6.06 -26.32
CA LEU A 188 4.55 6.23 -25.57
C LEU A 188 4.38 7.67 -25.07
N ALA A 189 5.45 8.28 -24.56
CA ALA A 189 5.43 9.67 -24.10
C ALA A 189 5.08 10.65 -25.24
N ASP A 190 5.68 10.46 -26.40
CA ASP A 190 5.41 11.28 -27.59
C ASP A 190 3.96 11.09 -28.09
N ALA A 191 3.48 9.86 -28.14
CA ALA A 191 2.11 9.56 -28.56
C ALA A 191 1.06 10.16 -27.61
N LEU A 192 1.27 10.06 -26.31
CA LEU A 192 0.42 10.67 -25.28
C LEU A 192 0.47 12.21 -25.39
N SER A 193 1.66 12.79 -25.46
CA SER A 193 1.84 14.26 -25.54
C SER A 193 1.16 14.84 -26.78
N LYS A 194 1.33 14.21 -27.94
CA LYS A 194 0.66 14.60 -29.19
C LYS A 194 -0.86 14.53 -29.10
N THR A 195 -1.38 13.55 -28.37
CA THR A 195 -2.85 13.34 -28.26
C THR A 195 -3.49 14.29 -27.30
N TRP A 196 -2.85 14.62 -26.18
CA TRP A 196 -3.38 15.54 -25.17
C TRP A 196 -2.93 16.99 -25.34
N GLY A 197 -1.94 17.26 -26.17
CA GLY A 197 -1.39 18.62 -26.36
C GLY A 197 -0.62 19.13 -25.13
N LYS A 198 -0.14 18.22 -24.28
CA LYS A 198 0.59 18.53 -23.03
C LYS A 198 1.76 17.57 -22.88
N PRO A 199 2.86 17.99 -22.24
CA PRO A 199 3.94 17.09 -21.86
C PRO A 199 3.40 15.94 -20.98
N VAL A 200 3.92 14.74 -21.20
CA VAL A 200 3.59 13.60 -20.35
C VAL A 200 4.35 13.68 -19.04
N THR A 201 3.70 13.25 -17.95
CA THR A 201 4.35 13.10 -16.65
C THR A 201 4.67 11.65 -16.37
N LEU A 202 5.76 11.43 -15.66
CA LEU A 202 6.17 10.12 -15.16
C LEU A 202 5.83 10.03 -13.67
N LYS A 203 5.22 8.94 -13.22
CA LYS A 203 4.87 8.77 -11.81
C LYS A 203 5.12 7.34 -11.33
N ARG A 204 5.34 7.20 -10.03
CA ARG A 204 5.16 5.93 -9.32
C ARG A 204 3.72 5.83 -8.82
N GLU A 205 3.15 4.64 -8.86
CA GLU A 205 1.78 4.38 -8.41
C GLU A 205 1.79 3.58 -7.11
N GLY A 206 0.83 3.90 -6.23
CA GLY A 206 0.70 3.23 -4.93
C GLY A 206 0.15 1.81 -5.00
N GLY A 207 -0.53 1.47 -6.10
CA GLY A 207 -1.10 0.14 -6.32
C GLY A 207 -0.08 -0.92 -6.70
N SER A 208 -0.51 -2.18 -6.64
CA SER A 208 0.27 -3.34 -7.10
C SER A 208 -0.46 -3.99 -8.27
N ILE A 209 0.26 -4.30 -9.35
CA ILE A 209 -0.28 -5.01 -10.52
C ILE A 209 0.53 -6.30 -10.69
N PRO A 210 0.07 -7.43 -10.11
CA PRO A 210 0.84 -8.67 -10.06
C PRO A 210 1.30 -9.16 -11.43
N VAL A 211 0.47 -9.00 -12.49
CA VAL A 211 0.83 -9.45 -13.84
C VAL A 211 2.05 -8.68 -14.38
N ALA A 212 2.13 -7.37 -14.21
CA ALA A 212 3.29 -6.58 -14.66
C ALA A 212 4.56 -6.96 -13.90
N THR A 213 4.43 -7.17 -12.58
CA THR A 213 5.52 -7.61 -11.72
C THR A 213 6.00 -9.01 -12.10
N ASN A 214 5.08 -9.95 -12.37
CA ASN A 214 5.41 -11.31 -12.79
C ASN A 214 6.09 -11.34 -14.16
N MET A 215 5.61 -10.55 -15.14
CA MET A 215 6.25 -10.43 -16.46
C MET A 215 7.70 -9.95 -16.32
N TYR A 216 7.93 -8.99 -15.43
CA TYR A 216 9.28 -8.49 -15.16
C TYR A 216 10.18 -9.54 -14.51
N HIS A 217 9.74 -10.15 -13.39
CA HIS A 217 10.59 -11.07 -12.62
C HIS A 217 10.74 -12.45 -13.25
N LEU A 218 9.74 -12.95 -13.96
CA LEU A 218 9.78 -14.29 -14.55
C LEU A 218 10.28 -14.30 -15.99
N LEU A 219 9.98 -13.25 -16.76
CA LEU A 219 10.26 -13.21 -18.21
C LEU A 219 11.28 -12.13 -18.59
N GLY A 220 11.70 -11.26 -17.66
CA GLY A 220 12.57 -10.11 -17.95
C GLY A 220 11.91 -9.02 -18.79
N VAL A 221 10.56 -9.08 -18.96
CA VAL A 221 9.81 -8.13 -19.79
C VAL A 221 9.40 -6.92 -18.99
N LYS A 222 9.82 -5.73 -19.42
CA LYS A 222 9.44 -4.44 -18.84
C LYS A 222 8.14 -3.96 -19.47
N SER A 223 7.09 -3.85 -18.67
CA SER A 223 5.77 -3.36 -19.10
C SER A 223 5.71 -1.84 -19.09
N LEU A 224 5.19 -1.23 -20.14
CA LEU A 224 4.81 0.17 -20.16
C LEU A 224 3.40 0.32 -19.59
N LEU A 225 3.27 1.05 -18.48
CA LEU A 225 2.01 1.18 -17.77
C LEU A 225 1.42 2.58 -18.00
N THR A 226 0.19 2.62 -18.49
CA THR A 226 -0.60 3.85 -18.63
C THR A 226 -2.07 3.55 -18.41
N GLY A 227 -2.86 4.56 -18.12
CA GLY A 227 -4.30 4.44 -17.90
C GLY A 227 -5.03 5.73 -18.21
N PHE A 228 -6.34 5.63 -18.41
CA PHE A 228 -7.19 6.74 -18.85
C PHE A 228 -8.37 6.98 -17.90
N GLY A 229 -8.33 6.40 -16.70
CA GLY A 229 -9.28 6.69 -15.63
C GLY A 229 -9.07 8.08 -15.03
N LEU A 230 -10.14 8.67 -14.53
CA LEU A 230 -10.14 9.95 -13.83
C LEU A 230 -10.21 9.73 -12.31
N PRO A 231 -9.74 10.69 -11.49
CA PRO A 231 -9.77 10.55 -10.03
C PRO A 231 -11.17 10.36 -9.44
N ASP A 232 -12.20 10.80 -10.14
CA ASP A 232 -13.61 10.74 -9.73
C ASP A 232 -14.42 9.63 -10.41
N ASP A 233 -13.74 8.67 -11.05
CA ASP A 233 -14.38 7.52 -11.71
C ASP A 233 -14.91 6.45 -10.73
N ALA A 234 -14.76 6.65 -9.43
CA ALA A 234 -15.23 5.75 -8.36
C ALA A 234 -14.72 4.29 -8.51
N ILE A 235 -13.43 4.11 -8.87
CA ILE A 235 -12.79 2.81 -9.09
C ILE A 235 -12.97 1.90 -7.86
N HIS A 236 -13.42 0.65 -8.08
CA HIS A 236 -13.77 -0.35 -7.07
C HIS A 236 -14.93 0.03 -6.15
N SER A 237 -15.77 0.98 -6.57
CA SER A 237 -16.93 1.44 -5.81
C SER A 237 -18.22 1.28 -6.61
N PRO A 238 -19.41 1.31 -5.97
CA PRO A 238 -20.66 1.40 -6.68
C PRO A 238 -20.70 2.61 -7.61
N ASN A 239 -21.32 2.45 -8.80
CA ASN A 239 -21.38 3.46 -9.86
C ASN A 239 -20.01 3.85 -10.45
N GLU A 240 -19.05 2.94 -10.47
CA GLU A 240 -17.81 3.10 -11.23
C GLU A 240 -18.12 3.49 -12.68
N ARG A 241 -17.41 4.48 -13.19
CA ARG A 241 -17.66 5.04 -14.52
C ARG A 241 -16.40 5.14 -15.36
N GLN A 242 -16.58 5.28 -16.67
CA GLN A 242 -15.53 5.59 -17.63
C GLN A 242 -15.90 6.85 -18.41
N HIS A 243 -15.04 7.86 -18.38
CA HIS A 243 -15.24 9.09 -19.16
C HIS A 243 -14.92 8.86 -20.64
N LEU A 244 -15.94 8.72 -21.48
CA LEU A 244 -15.81 8.36 -22.90
C LEU A 244 -14.86 9.28 -23.71
N PRO A 245 -14.88 10.62 -23.57
CA PRO A 245 -13.92 11.47 -24.30
C PRO A 245 -12.46 11.17 -23.95
N THR A 246 -12.15 10.88 -22.68
CA THR A 246 -10.80 10.51 -22.24
C THR A 246 -10.43 9.12 -22.77
N TRP A 247 -11.36 8.16 -22.74
CA TRP A 247 -11.17 6.82 -23.29
C TRP A 247 -10.88 6.86 -24.79
N THR A 248 -11.65 7.63 -25.57
CA THR A 248 -11.45 7.80 -27.02
C THR A 248 -10.06 8.39 -27.32
N LYS A 249 -9.65 9.41 -26.58
CA LYS A 249 -8.26 9.93 -26.68
C LYS A 249 -7.22 8.88 -26.33
N GLY A 250 -7.48 8.05 -25.31
CA GLY A 250 -6.61 6.95 -24.94
C GLY A 250 -6.40 5.97 -26.09
N VAL A 251 -7.47 5.56 -26.76
CA VAL A 251 -7.38 4.71 -27.97
C VAL A 251 -6.55 5.37 -29.06
N GLN A 252 -6.76 6.67 -29.35
CA GLN A 252 -5.96 7.39 -30.33
C GLN A 252 -4.48 7.44 -29.97
N ALA A 253 -4.14 7.64 -28.69
CA ALA A 253 -2.75 7.63 -28.23
C ALA A 253 -2.10 6.26 -28.40
N LEU A 254 -2.81 5.18 -28.08
CA LEU A 254 -2.31 3.81 -28.26
C LEU A 254 -2.10 3.45 -29.75
N ILE A 255 -2.99 3.88 -30.63
CA ILE A 255 -2.79 3.72 -32.09
C ILE A 255 -1.51 4.43 -32.51
N ARG A 256 -1.31 5.70 -32.14
CA ARG A 256 -0.09 6.44 -32.46
C ARG A 256 1.17 5.78 -31.89
N PHE A 257 1.08 5.26 -30.67
CA PHE A 257 2.17 4.53 -30.05
C PHE A 257 2.54 3.28 -30.87
N LEU A 258 1.57 2.45 -31.25
CA LEU A 258 1.83 1.24 -32.04
C LEU A 258 2.38 1.58 -33.43
N MET A 259 1.86 2.62 -34.09
CA MET A 259 2.37 3.07 -35.38
C MET A 259 3.81 3.58 -35.33
N SER A 260 4.27 4.10 -34.20
CA SER A 260 5.64 4.60 -34.05
C SER A 260 6.73 3.52 -34.07
N PHE A 261 6.36 2.24 -34.11
CA PHE A 261 7.30 1.12 -34.31
C PHE A 261 7.34 0.62 -35.76
N ALA A 262 6.47 1.14 -36.63
CA ALA A 262 6.44 0.79 -38.06
C ALA A 262 7.27 1.76 -38.92
N GLU A 263 7.70 2.87 -38.36
CA GLU A 263 8.61 3.86 -38.94
C GLU A 263 10.06 3.56 -38.54
#